data_1b08424589ff986e5842e82d6f0720a4
#
_entry.id   1b08424589ff986e5842e82d6f0720a4
#
_cell.length_a   1.000
_cell.length_b   1.000
_cell.length_c   1.000
_cell.angle_alpha   90.00
_cell.angle_beta   90.00
_cell.angle_gamma   90.00
#
_symmetry.space_group_name_H-M   'P 1'
#
loop_
_entity.id
_entity.type
_entity.pdbx_description
1 polymer ?
#
loop_
_entity_poly.entity_id
_entity_poly.type
_entity_poly.pdbx_seq_one_letter_code
_entity_poly.pdbx_strand_id
1 'polypeptide(L)'
;MNLTATAENGRARIELKGTISKWRETEAEFTSKVEQLIRSGIKDVHIYINSPGGECFEANEIVNVIKKFPGKITGEGGALVASAATYIAINCTSFSMPANGLFMIHQVSGGACGRVADIESALEVMRKLNEHYLNAFLSKCTDKKKIRDAWEKGDYWMSAQEAKENGFVTEVTGKAKVDKATAQMITNCGYTGEIEITDSINNEKSKNDMDLTMLTTRFGMDASTTEAQFIAQVDVWKRKADRVDMLERQEEARKEQEIENILNSAIKEKRITADVRDDWKANLTSNFDTAKKLLDAIKPVEMPEVHVPSLTDSTNKKFEDFQNDPEALRNLMEKNPAEYERLLDDYVKRNGK
;
A
#
# COMPACT_ATOMS: atom_id res chain seq x y z
N MET A 1 1.40 -7.66 14.28
CA MET A 1 0.56 -8.82 13.85
C MET A 1 1.22 -10.11 14.32
N ASN A 2 0.44 -11.05 14.82
CA ASN A 2 0.92 -12.42 15.07
C ASN A 2 0.19 -13.35 14.06
N LEU A 3 0.94 -13.85 13.08
CA LEU A 3 0.44 -14.75 12.05
C LEU A 3 1.31 -16.01 12.04
N THR A 4 0.69 -17.14 12.35
CA THR A 4 1.40 -18.44 12.42
C THR A 4 0.69 -19.49 11.59
N ALA A 5 1.45 -20.45 11.07
CA ALA A 5 0.92 -21.59 10.34
C ALA A 5 1.56 -22.89 10.85
N THR A 6 0.74 -23.85 11.27
CA THR A 6 1.16 -25.14 11.82
C THR A 6 0.31 -26.27 11.26
N ALA A 7 0.77 -27.52 11.42
CA ALA A 7 -0.05 -28.68 11.13
C ALA A 7 -0.75 -29.14 12.40
N GLU A 8 -2.06 -29.33 12.35
CA GLU A 8 -2.87 -29.84 13.46
C GLU A 8 -3.97 -30.75 12.93
N ASN A 9 -4.09 -31.95 13.48
CA ASN A 9 -5.13 -32.94 13.14
C ASN A 9 -5.29 -33.17 11.61
N GLY A 10 -4.19 -33.22 10.86
CA GLY A 10 -4.19 -33.48 9.42
C GLY A 10 -4.61 -32.31 8.53
N ARG A 11 -4.77 -31.13 9.09
CA ARG A 11 -5.04 -29.86 8.39
C ARG A 11 -4.05 -28.78 8.80
N ALA A 12 -3.92 -27.73 8.00
CA ALA A 12 -3.18 -26.54 8.39
C ALA A 12 -4.03 -25.72 9.38
N ARG A 13 -3.42 -25.27 10.46
CA ARG A 13 -4.01 -24.27 11.38
C ARG A 13 -3.24 -22.96 11.21
N ILE A 14 -3.95 -21.90 10.89
CA ILE A 14 -3.44 -20.53 10.80
C ILE A 14 -4.07 -19.72 11.92
N GLU A 15 -3.27 -18.95 12.65
CA GLU A 15 -3.77 -18.01 13.65
C GLU A 15 -3.38 -16.58 13.25
N LEU A 16 -4.39 -15.71 13.14
CA LEU A 16 -4.26 -14.27 12.89
C LEU A 16 -4.75 -13.51 14.12
N LYS A 17 -3.83 -12.91 14.87
CA LYS A 17 -4.13 -12.12 16.08
C LYS A 17 -3.54 -10.73 16.00
N GLY A 18 -4.33 -9.70 16.40
CA GLY A 18 -3.93 -8.30 16.39
C GLY A 18 -4.03 -7.63 15.02
N THR A 19 -3.50 -6.42 14.90
CA THR A 19 -3.62 -5.56 13.71
C THR A 19 -2.90 -6.15 12.50
N ILE A 20 -3.57 -6.21 11.36
CA ILE A 20 -2.95 -6.59 10.07
C ILE A 20 -2.05 -5.42 9.63
N SER A 21 -0.76 -5.66 9.54
CA SER A 21 0.24 -4.65 9.18
C SER A 21 1.27 -5.22 8.21
N LYS A 22 1.99 -4.36 7.52
CA LYS A 22 3.09 -4.79 6.62
C LYS A 22 4.07 -5.71 7.35
N TRP A 23 4.29 -6.88 6.79
CA TRP A 23 5.06 -7.97 7.39
C TRP A 23 6.25 -8.39 6.50
N ARG A 24 7.04 -7.39 6.12
CA ARG A 24 8.14 -7.52 5.13
C ARG A 24 9.08 -8.71 5.36
N GLU A 25 9.32 -9.09 6.61
CA GLU A 25 10.24 -10.20 6.94
C GLU A 25 9.50 -11.53 7.16
N THR A 26 8.21 -11.48 7.54
CA THR A 26 7.41 -12.67 7.87
C THR A 26 6.57 -13.19 6.70
N GLU A 27 6.34 -12.40 5.64
CA GLU A 27 5.58 -12.82 4.47
C GLU A 27 6.22 -14.02 3.77
N ALA A 28 7.52 -13.94 3.49
CA ALA A 28 8.26 -15.04 2.85
C ALA A 28 8.28 -16.28 3.74
N GLU A 29 8.42 -16.13 5.06
CA GLU A 29 8.40 -17.23 6.02
C GLU A 29 7.01 -17.88 6.09
N PHE A 30 5.94 -17.06 6.18
CA PHE A 30 4.57 -17.55 6.21
C PHE A 30 4.21 -18.27 4.90
N THR A 31 4.49 -17.68 3.76
CA THR A 31 4.27 -18.29 2.45
C THR A 31 5.05 -19.58 2.30
N SER A 32 6.34 -19.59 2.67
CA SER A 32 7.18 -20.78 2.67
C SER A 32 6.61 -21.87 3.57
N LYS A 33 6.11 -21.52 4.76
CA LYS A 33 5.49 -22.45 5.70
C LYS A 33 4.21 -23.06 5.14
N VAL A 34 3.34 -22.23 4.55
CA VAL A 34 2.12 -22.71 3.89
C VAL A 34 2.45 -23.66 2.74
N GLU A 35 3.42 -23.31 1.90
CA GLU A 35 3.86 -24.18 0.81
C GLU A 35 4.48 -25.49 1.33
N GLN A 36 5.21 -25.48 2.44
CA GLN A 36 5.72 -26.67 3.09
C GLN A 36 4.57 -27.57 3.57
N LEU A 37 3.53 -27.00 4.19
CA LEU A 37 2.35 -27.73 4.63
C LEU A 37 1.61 -28.38 3.45
N ILE A 38 1.44 -27.67 2.34
CA ILE A 38 0.83 -28.21 1.12
C ILE A 38 1.69 -29.36 0.54
N ARG A 39 3.01 -29.17 0.45
CA ARG A 39 3.95 -30.21 -0.03
C ARG A 39 3.97 -31.46 0.85
N SER A 40 3.69 -31.32 2.14
CA SER A 40 3.54 -32.44 3.06
C SER A 40 2.20 -33.19 2.94
N GLY A 41 1.35 -32.80 1.96
CA GLY A 41 0.09 -33.46 1.66
C GLY A 41 -1.13 -32.91 2.41
N ILE A 42 -0.97 -31.81 3.15
CA ILE A 42 -2.08 -31.14 3.82
C ILE A 42 -2.93 -30.42 2.77
N LYS A 43 -4.23 -30.73 2.77
CA LYS A 43 -5.17 -30.18 1.78
C LYS A 43 -6.07 -29.11 2.36
N ASP A 44 -6.49 -29.27 3.60
CA ASP A 44 -7.45 -28.40 4.28
C ASP A 44 -6.75 -27.39 5.19
N VAL A 45 -7.32 -26.20 5.31
CA VAL A 45 -6.85 -25.18 6.23
C VAL A 45 -7.97 -24.69 7.13
N HIS A 46 -7.62 -24.42 8.38
CA HIS A 46 -8.47 -23.75 9.35
C HIS A 46 -7.79 -22.50 9.86
N ILE A 47 -8.48 -21.35 9.78
CA ILE A 47 -7.95 -20.05 10.22
C ILE A 47 -8.70 -19.52 11.43
N TYR A 48 -7.98 -19.21 12.51
CA TYR A 48 -8.50 -18.46 13.66
C TYR A 48 -8.20 -16.96 13.47
N ILE A 49 -9.22 -16.10 13.64
CA ILE A 49 -9.10 -14.65 13.46
C ILE A 49 -9.57 -13.93 14.70
N ASN A 50 -8.70 -13.16 15.37
CA ASN A 50 -9.04 -12.20 16.42
C ASN A 50 -8.31 -10.89 16.16
N SER A 51 -8.90 -10.00 15.34
CA SER A 51 -8.20 -8.90 14.71
C SER A 51 -9.10 -7.67 14.51
N PRO A 52 -8.57 -6.46 14.74
CA PRO A 52 -9.22 -5.19 14.40
C PRO A 52 -9.17 -4.88 12.90
N GLY A 53 -8.52 -5.73 12.08
CA GLY A 53 -8.20 -5.44 10.70
C GLY A 53 -6.88 -4.72 10.54
N GLY A 54 -6.76 -3.86 9.54
CA GLY A 54 -5.55 -3.11 9.19
C GLY A 54 -5.35 -3.00 7.68
N GLU A 55 -4.16 -3.26 7.19
CA GLU A 55 -3.78 -3.08 5.79
C GLU A 55 -4.54 -4.00 4.82
N CYS A 56 -5.25 -3.38 3.87
CA CYS A 56 -6.08 -4.10 2.90
C CYS A 56 -5.26 -5.01 1.96
N PHE A 57 -4.09 -4.54 1.50
CA PHE A 57 -3.25 -5.33 0.61
C PHE A 57 -2.70 -6.58 1.30
N GLU A 58 -2.32 -6.45 2.58
CA GLU A 58 -1.88 -7.59 3.39
C GLU A 58 -3.01 -8.61 3.61
N ALA A 59 -4.23 -8.14 3.88
CA ALA A 59 -5.39 -9.02 3.99
C ALA A 59 -5.69 -9.75 2.67
N ASN A 60 -5.54 -9.08 1.52
CA ASN A 60 -5.67 -9.70 0.21
C ASN A 60 -4.61 -10.78 0.00
N GLU A 61 -3.36 -10.52 0.39
CA GLU A 61 -2.28 -11.49 0.23
C GLU A 61 -2.47 -12.70 1.15
N ILE A 62 -2.90 -12.51 2.39
CA ILE A 62 -3.28 -13.63 3.28
C ILE A 62 -4.33 -14.51 2.59
N VAL A 63 -5.37 -13.90 2.00
CA VAL A 63 -6.40 -14.65 1.26
C VAL A 63 -5.80 -15.40 0.06
N ASN A 64 -4.90 -14.79 -0.69
CA ASN A 64 -4.22 -15.44 -1.82
C ASN A 64 -3.40 -16.66 -1.35
N VAL A 65 -2.68 -16.51 -0.24
CA VAL A 65 -1.85 -17.60 0.33
C VAL A 65 -2.72 -18.75 0.84
N ILE A 66 -3.79 -18.49 1.58
CA ILE A 66 -4.67 -19.57 2.06
C ILE A 66 -5.43 -20.26 0.93
N LYS A 67 -5.73 -19.57 -0.16
CA LYS A 67 -6.35 -20.15 -1.37
C LYS A 67 -5.43 -21.10 -2.15
N LYS A 68 -4.13 -21.17 -1.83
CA LYS A 68 -3.23 -22.18 -2.38
C LYS A 68 -3.54 -23.60 -1.85
N PHE A 69 -4.22 -23.74 -0.72
CA PHE A 69 -4.68 -25.04 -0.22
C PHE A 69 -5.75 -25.60 -1.17
N PRO A 70 -5.58 -26.87 -1.62
CA PRO A 70 -6.49 -27.46 -2.61
C PRO A 70 -7.84 -27.92 -2.03
N GLY A 71 -7.97 -27.99 -0.71
CA GLY A 71 -9.14 -28.47 0.00
C GLY A 71 -10.01 -27.35 0.58
N LYS A 72 -10.60 -27.62 1.74
CA LYS A 72 -11.52 -26.70 2.41
C LYS A 72 -10.77 -25.61 3.17
N ILE A 73 -11.24 -24.39 3.02
CA ILE A 73 -10.81 -23.24 3.81
C ILE A 73 -11.91 -22.96 4.84
N THR A 74 -11.68 -23.34 6.08
CA THR A 74 -12.60 -23.09 7.18
C THR A 74 -12.04 -22.07 8.14
N GLY A 75 -12.89 -21.41 8.94
CA GLY A 75 -12.38 -20.44 9.91
C GLY A 75 -13.27 -20.28 11.12
N GLU A 76 -12.68 -19.70 12.15
CA GLU A 76 -13.35 -19.31 13.38
C GLU A 76 -12.90 -17.91 13.81
N GLY A 77 -13.82 -17.11 14.31
CA GLY A 77 -13.54 -15.80 14.90
C GLY A 77 -13.29 -15.90 16.39
N GLY A 78 -12.45 -15.00 16.90
CA GLY A 78 -12.40 -14.66 18.31
C GLY A 78 -13.49 -13.65 18.70
N ALA A 79 -13.21 -12.86 19.72
CA ALA A 79 -14.13 -11.81 20.17
C ALA A 79 -14.24 -10.63 19.20
N LEU A 80 -13.26 -10.44 18.30
CA LEU A 80 -13.27 -9.36 17.32
C LEU A 80 -12.82 -9.84 15.95
N VAL A 81 -13.65 -9.60 14.95
CA VAL A 81 -13.30 -9.72 13.53
C VAL A 81 -13.75 -8.44 12.83
N ALA A 82 -12.86 -7.51 12.57
CA ALA A 82 -13.22 -6.18 12.09
C ALA A 82 -12.43 -5.75 10.86
N SER A 83 -13.02 -4.85 10.05
CA SER A 83 -12.36 -4.20 8.92
C SER A 83 -11.74 -5.21 7.93
N ALA A 84 -10.48 -5.07 7.54
CA ALA A 84 -9.79 -5.96 6.62
C ALA A 84 -9.78 -7.45 7.05
N ALA A 85 -9.91 -7.75 8.36
CA ALA A 85 -10.00 -9.12 8.85
C ALA A 85 -11.31 -9.82 8.44
N THR A 86 -12.39 -9.07 8.24
CA THR A 86 -13.68 -9.60 7.77
C THR A 86 -13.57 -10.08 6.32
N TYR A 87 -12.72 -9.46 5.50
CA TYR A 87 -12.47 -9.91 4.14
C TYR A 87 -11.83 -11.31 4.13
N ILE A 88 -10.94 -11.61 5.08
CA ILE A 88 -10.37 -12.95 5.21
C ILE A 88 -11.47 -13.94 5.65
N ALA A 89 -12.28 -13.57 6.63
CA ALA A 89 -13.37 -14.39 7.15
C ALA A 89 -14.37 -14.81 6.06
N ILE A 90 -14.84 -13.88 5.23
CA ILE A 90 -15.81 -14.17 4.17
C ILE A 90 -15.23 -14.97 3.00
N ASN A 91 -13.90 -15.09 2.90
CA ASN A 91 -13.24 -15.95 1.92
C ASN A 91 -13.11 -17.42 2.42
N CYS A 92 -13.49 -17.72 3.65
CA CYS A 92 -13.65 -19.08 4.12
C CYS A 92 -14.91 -19.72 3.53
N THR A 93 -14.85 -21.05 3.34
CA THR A 93 -16.02 -21.86 2.93
C THR A 93 -17.08 -21.89 4.06
N SER A 94 -16.61 -21.96 5.31
CA SER A 94 -17.42 -21.81 6.52
C SER A 94 -16.62 -21.00 7.53
N PHE A 95 -17.33 -20.13 8.25
CA PHE A 95 -16.76 -19.29 9.29
C PHE A 95 -17.68 -19.27 10.50
N SER A 96 -17.18 -19.70 11.65
CA SER A 96 -17.92 -19.65 12.90
C SER A 96 -17.49 -18.48 13.77
N MET A 97 -18.39 -17.98 14.61
CA MET A 97 -18.07 -16.93 15.58
C MET A 97 -18.67 -17.24 16.96
N PRO A 98 -17.98 -16.87 18.05
CA PRO A 98 -18.56 -16.99 19.38
C PRO A 98 -19.71 -16.00 19.56
N ALA A 99 -20.71 -16.39 20.39
CA ALA A 99 -21.95 -15.63 20.59
C ALA A 99 -21.71 -14.19 21.08
N ASN A 100 -20.61 -13.94 21.80
CA ASN A 100 -20.20 -12.61 22.25
C ASN A 100 -19.16 -11.95 21.32
N GLY A 101 -18.93 -12.52 20.12
CA GLY A 101 -18.04 -11.95 19.12
C GLY A 101 -18.67 -10.79 18.36
N LEU A 102 -17.85 -9.84 17.97
CA LEU A 102 -18.21 -8.67 17.18
C LEU A 102 -17.62 -8.76 15.77
N PHE A 103 -18.47 -8.48 14.78
CA PHE A 103 -18.08 -8.44 13.37
C PHE A 103 -18.33 -7.03 12.82
N MET A 104 -17.34 -6.39 12.19
CA MET A 104 -17.51 -5.02 11.71
C MET A 104 -16.96 -4.84 10.29
N ILE A 105 -17.79 -4.27 9.44
CA ILE A 105 -17.40 -3.86 8.09
C ILE A 105 -17.54 -2.35 7.94
N HIS A 106 -16.63 -1.76 7.19
CA HIS A 106 -16.63 -0.35 6.84
C HIS A 106 -15.88 -0.08 5.54
N GLN A 107 -16.00 1.14 5.01
CA GLN A 107 -15.25 1.59 3.85
C GLN A 107 -13.75 1.60 4.13
N VAL A 108 -12.96 1.37 3.08
CA VAL A 108 -11.50 1.50 3.17
C VAL A 108 -11.16 2.93 3.58
N SER A 109 -10.38 3.07 4.63
CA SER A 109 -9.88 4.34 5.13
C SER A 109 -8.37 4.42 4.91
N GLY A 110 -7.88 5.64 4.70
CA GLY A 110 -6.46 5.89 4.53
C GLY A 110 -6.19 7.37 4.37
N GLY A 111 -4.91 7.72 4.19
CA GLY A 111 -4.49 9.09 3.94
C GLY A 111 -3.44 9.13 2.84
N ALA A 112 -3.35 10.27 2.17
CA ALA A 112 -2.28 10.56 1.22
C ALA A 112 -1.80 12.00 1.42
N CYS A 113 -0.52 12.21 1.21
CA CYS A 113 0.09 13.53 1.18
C CYS A 113 1.03 13.61 -0.02
N GLY A 114 1.21 14.81 -0.58
CA GLY A 114 2.05 14.99 -1.75
C GLY A 114 1.43 16.01 -2.72
N ARG A 115 1.81 15.92 -3.98
CA ARG A 115 1.24 16.75 -5.05
C ARG A 115 -0.21 16.33 -5.34
N VAL A 116 -0.96 17.18 -6.00
CA VAL A 116 -2.36 16.90 -6.40
C VAL A 116 -2.46 15.54 -7.11
N ALA A 117 -1.59 15.26 -8.08
CA ALA A 117 -1.58 14.00 -8.80
C ALA A 117 -1.33 12.76 -7.90
N ASP A 118 -0.50 12.92 -6.86
CA ASP A 118 -0.21 11.83 -5.91
C ASP A 118 -1.45 11.54 -5.06
N ILE A 119 -2.15 12.58 -4.62
CA ILE A 119 -3.41 12.48 -3.84
C ILE A 119 -4.54 11.90 -4.72
N GLU A 120 -4.67 12.33 -5.97
CA GLU A 120 -5.66 11.81 -6.92
C GLU A 120 -5.41 10.31 -7.20
N SER A 121 -4.15 9.90 -7.40
CA SER A 121 -3.78 8.49 -7.57
C SER A 121 -4.13 7.65 -6.35
N ALA A 122 -3.84 8.13 -5.14
CA ALA A 122 -4.20 7.45 -3.91
C ALA A 122 -5.72 7.33 -3.74
N LEU A 123 -6.47 8.38 -4.07
CA LEU A 123 -7.93 8.37 -4.05
C LEU A 123 -8.51 7.34 -5.04
N GLU A 124 -7.92 7.22 -6.23
CA GLU A 124 -8.33 6.21 -7.20
C GLU A 124 -8.11 4.79 -6.67
N VAL A 125 -6.95 4.52 -6.06
CA VAL A 125 -6.66 3.22 -5.41
C VAL A 125 -7.67 2.93 -4.30
N MET A 126 -7.98 3.91 -3.44
CA MET A 126 -8.96 3.74 -2.36
C MET A 126 -10.36 3.45 -2.93
N ARG A 127 -10.78 4.11 -4.01
CA ARG A 127 -12.07 3.84 -4.68
C ARG A 127 -12.14 2.40 -5.21
N LYS A 128 -11.07 1.94 -5.87
CA LYS A 128 -10.98 0.55 -6.38
C LYS A 128 -11.02 -0.48 -5.25
N LEU A 129 -10.31 -0.23 -4.15
CA LEU A 129 -10.36 -1.09 -2.97
C LEU A 129 -11.75 -1.10 -2.34
N ASN A 130 -12.40 0.06 -2.20
CA ASN A 130 -13.76 0.15 -1.68
C ASN A 130 -14.74 -0.67 -2.53
N GLU A 131 -14.67 -0.56 -3.84
CA GLU A 131 -15.51 -1.33 -4.74
C GLU A 131 -15.23 -2.84 -4.64
N HIS A 132 -13.95 -3.22 -4.59
CA HIS A 132 -13.53 -4.61 -4.44
C HIS A 132 -14.07 -5.24 -3.16
N TYR A 133 -13.90 -4.58 -2.02
CA TYR A 133 -14.37 -5.06 -0.72
C TYR A 133 -15.90 -5.09 -0.64
N LEU A 134 -16.58 -4.03 -1.07
CA LEU A 134 -18.03 -4.01 -1.11
C LEU A 134 -18.58 -5.16 -1.97
N ASN A 135 -18.04 -5.38 -3.17
CA ASN A 135 -18.47 -6.47 -4.04
C ASN A 135 -18.24 -7.85 -3.41
N ALA A 136 -17.14 -8.02 -2.67
CA ALA A 136 -16.89 -9.25 -1.92
C ALA A 136 -17.96 -9.48 -0.84
N PHE A 137 -18.34 -8.47 -0.03
CA PHE A 137 -19.41 -8.57 0.95
C PHE A 137 -20.76 -8.80 0.29
N LEU A 138 -21.08 -8.10 -0.80
CA LEU A 138 -22.33 -8.27 -1.55
C LEU A 138 -22.45 -9.65 -2.20
N SER A 139 -21.35 -10.34 -2.46
CA SER A 139 -21.37 -11.72 -2.99
C SER A 139 -21.76 -12.76 -1.94
N LYS A 140 -21.65 -12.43 -0.66
CA LYS A 140 -21.88 -13.33 0.48
C LYS A 140 -23.14 -13.01 1.25
N CYS A 141 -23.59 -11.76 1.24
CA CYS A 141 -24.69 -11.30 2.07
C CYS A 141 -26.06 -11.80 1.58
N THR A 142 -26.99 -11.90 2.52
CA THR A 142 -28.40 -12.27 2.28
C THR A 142 -29.23 -11.09 1.73
N ASP A 143 -28.94 -9.85 2.17
CA ASP A 143 -29.61 -8.62 1.73
C ASP A 143 -28.59 -7.59 1.23
N LYS A 144 -28.46 -7.52 -0.10
CA LYS A 144 -27.51 -6.62 -0.77
C LYS A 144 -27.81 -5.14 -0.55
N LYS A 145 -29.12 -4.78 -0.45
CA LYS A 145 -29.52 -3.39 -0.23
C LYS A 145 -29.14 -2.94 1.17
N LYS A 146 -29.47 -3.75 2.18
CA LYS A 146 -29.12 -3.47 3.58
C LYS A 146 -27.61 -3.27 3.76
N ILE A 147 -26.80 -4.16 3.17
CA ILE A 147 -25.33 -4.08 3.29
C ILE A 147 -24.77 -2.86 2.56
N ARG A 148 -25.28 -2.51 1.36
CA ARG A 148 -24.87 -1.30 0.66
C ARG A 148 -25.21 -0.04 1.45
N ASP A 149 -26.45 0.06 1.96
CA ASP A 149 -26.89 1.21 2.74
C ASP A 149 -26.08 1.36 4.05
N ALA A 150 -25.69 0.24 4.69
CA ALA A 150 -24.85 0.23 5.88
C ALA A 150 -23.40 0.66 5.54
N TRP A 151 -22.85 0.15 4.43
CA TRP A 151 -21.51 0.52 3.94
C TRP A 151 -21.35 2.01 3.66
N GLU A 152 -22.38 2.65 3.13
CA GLU A 152 -22.38 4.10 2.84
C GLU A 152 -22.49 4.96 4.11
N LYS A 153 -23.10 4.42 5.18
CA LYS A 153 -23.28 5.15 6.46
C LYS A 153 -22.03 5.17 7.35
N GLY A 154 -21.08 4.25 7.16
CA GLY A 154 -19.88 4.15 7.96
C GLY A 154 -19.68 2.78 8.60
N ASP A 155 -19.18 2.74 9.84
CA ASP A 155 -18.87 1.51 10.55
C ASP A 155 -20.15 0.71 10.86
N TYR A 156 -20.27 -0.47 10.28
CA TYR A 156 -21.39 -1.36 10.52
C TYR A 156 -21.01 -2.50 11.44
N TRP A 157 -21.30 -2.31 12.71
CA TRP A 157 -21.08 -3.28 13.76
C TRP A 157 -22.20 -4.31 13.81
N MET A 158 -21.85 -5.57 13.96
CA MET A 158 -22.76 -6.72 14.04
C MET A 158 -22.33 -7.62 15.19
N SER A 159 -23.29 -8.11 15.96
CA SER A 159 -23.12 -9.29 16.79
C SER A 159 -22.86 -10.52 15.90
N ALA A 160 -22.36 -11.61 16.48
CA ALA A 160 -22.18 -12.87 15.75
C ALA A 160 -23.50 -13.37 15.12
N GLN A 161 -24.62 -13.15 15.80
CA GLN A 161 -25.95 -13.54 15.32
C GLN A 161 -26.38 -12.68 14.11
N GLU A 162 -26.20 -11.36 14.19
CA GLU A 162 -26.49 -10.46 13.07
C GLU A 162 -25.57 -10.72 11.86
N ALA A 163 -24.29 -11.03 12.10
CA ALA A 163 -23.36 -11.41 11.05
C ALA A 163 -23.77 -12.72 10.35
N LYS A 164 -24.35 -13.67 11.11
CA LYS A 164 -24.93 -14.90 10.56
C LYS A 164 -26.16 -14.62 9.73
N GLU A 165 -27.10 -13.82 10.23
CA GLU A 165 -28.32 -13.42 9.51
C GLU A 165 -27.99 -12.67 8.20
N ASN A 166 -26.94 -11.86 8.22
CA ASN A 166 -26.45 -11.17 7.02
C ASN A 166 -25.64 -12.08 6.07
N GLY A 167 -25.33 -13.34 6.45
CA GLY A 167 -24.67 -14.33 5.59
C GLY A 167 -23.13 -14.30 5.64
N PHE A 168 -22.52 -13.55 6.56
CA PHE A 168 -21.07 -13.48 6.71
C PHE A 168 -20.51 -14.57 7.63
N VAL A 169 -21.30 -15.07 8.55
CA VAL A 169 -20.98 -16.13 9.50
C VAL A 169 -21.92 -17.31 9.24
N THR A 170 -21.36 -18.51 9.25
CA THR A 170 -22.15 -19.74 9.01
C THR A 170 -22.70 -20.35 10.29
N GLU A 171 -21.99 -20.16 11.41
CA GLU A 171 -22.34 -20.75 12.69
C GLU A 171 -22.00 -19.81 13.86
N VAL A 172 -22.88 -19.74 14.85
CA VAL A 172 -22.62 -19.08 16.13
C VAL A 172 -22.34 -20.16 17.18
N THR A 173 -21.17 -20.06 17.82
CA THR A 173 -20.71 -21.02 18.84
C THR A 173 -20.92 -20.49 20.25
N GLY A 174 -20.43 -21.20 21.28
CA GLY A 174 -20.41 -20.70 22.65
C GLY A 174 -19.67 -19.37 22.83
N LYS A 175 -19.73 -18.81 24.06
CA LYS A 175 -19.01 -17.55 24.34
C LYS A 175 -17.50 -17.74 24.32
N ALA A 176 -16.77 -16.81 23.68
CA ALA A 176 -15.31 -16.71 23.78
C ALA A 176 -14.90 -16.05 25.11
N LYS A 177 -13.70 -16.38 25.57
CA LYS A 177 -13.07 -15.59 26.64
C LYS A 177 -12.63 -14.25 26.07
N VAL A 178 -12.95 -13.17 26.77
CA VAL A 178 -12.52 -11.81 26.46
C VAL A 178 -11.66 -11.31 27.58
N ASP A 179 -10.38 -11.16 27.32
CA ASP A 179 -9.42 -10.55 28.23
C ASP A 179 -9.41 -9.01 28.09
N LYS A 180 -8.70 -8.35 29.00
CA LYS A 180 -8.58 -6.88 28.99
C LYS A 180 -7.96 -6.36 27.70
N ALA A 181 -6.99 -7.07 27.12
CA ALA A 181 -6.31 -6.65 25.89
C ALA A 181 -7.27 -6.69 24.71
N THR A 182 -8.07 -7.75 24.59
CA THR A 182 -9.12 -7.88 23.58
C THR A 182 -10.23 -6.83 23.77
N ALA A 183 -10.67 -6.58 25.00
CA ALA A 183 -11.65 -5.52 25.29
C ALA A 183 -11.10 -4.13 24.87
N GLN A 184 -9.86 -3.83 25.19
CA GLN A 184 -9.20 -2.60 24.77
C GLN A 184 -9.08 -2.50 23.22
N MET A 185 -8.76 -3.60 22.55
CA MET A 185 -8.70 -3.66 21.09
C MET A 185 -10.07 -3.34 20.46
N ILE A 186 -11.17 -3.89 21.01
CA ILE A 186 -12.55 -3.63 20.58
C ILE A 186 -12.88 -2.13 20.75
N THR A 187 -12.58 -1.56 21.91
CA THR A 187 -12.81 -0.13 22.20
C THR A 187 -12.00 0.77 21.26
N ASN A 188 -10.76 0.43 20.99
CA ASN A 188 -9.89 1.19 20.08
C ASN A 188 -10.39 1.17 18.62
N CYS A 189 -11.22 0.19 18.25
CA CYS A 189 -11.90 0.14 16.95
C CYS A 189 -13.15 1.02 16.89
N GLY A 190 -13.48 1.76 17.95
CA GLY A 190 -14.65 2.66 17.98
C GLY A 190 -15.96 1.98 18.42
N TYR A 191 -15.92 0.74 18.92
CA TYR A 191 -17.11 0.13 19.49
C TYR A 191 -17.46 0.79 20.83
N THR A 192 -18.70 1.26 20.96
CA THR A 192 -19.21 2.00 22.14
C THR A 192 -20.15 1.18 23.01
N GLY A 193 -20.44 -0.07 22.63
CA GLY A 193 -21.30 -0.96 23.41
C GLY A 193 -20.59 -1.57 24.61
N GLU A 194 -21.35 -2.24 25.45
CA GLU A 194 -20.81 -2.97 26.61
C GLU A 194 -19.99 -4.19 26.15
N ILE A 195 -18.82 -4.39 26.77
CA ILE A 195 -17.94 -5.53 26.53
C ILE A 195 -17.84 -6.33 27.83
N GLU A 196 -18.38 -7.55 27.81
CA GLU A 196 -18.30 -8.45 28.97
C GLU A 196 -16.87 -9.06 29.02
N ILE A 197 -16.04 -8.61 29.96
CA ILE A 197 -14.74 -9.22 30.23
C ILE A 197 -14.98 -10.51 31.01
N THR A 198 -14.67 -11.64 30.40
CA THR A 198 -14.93 -12.98 30.96
C THR A 198 -13.73 -13.58 31.67
N ASP A 199 -12.58 -12.96 31.62
CA ASP A 199 -11.41 -13.32 32.40
C ASP A 199 -11.55 -12.75 33.82
N SER A 200 -12.36 -13.41 34.63
CA SER A 200 -12.27 -13.29 36.08
C SER A 200 -10.92 -13.88 36.49
N ILE A 201 -10.06 -13.05 37.03
CA ILE A 201 -8.74 -13.40 37.55
C ILE A 201 -8.91 -14.56 38.54
N ASN A 202 -8.87 -15.81 38.08
CA ASN A 202 -8.37 -16.88 38.90
C ASN A 202 -6.87 -16.69 38.94
N ASN A 203 -6.35 -16.29 40.09
CA ASN A 203 -4.95 -16.19 40.45
C ASN A 203 -4.24 -17.56 40.37
N GLU A 204 -4.26 -18.19 39.20
CA GLU A 204 -3.20 -19.12 38.85
C GLU A 204 -2.14 -18.29 38.11
N LYS A 205 -1.08 -17.93 38.82
CA LYS A 205 0.13 -17.34 38.25
C LYS A 205 0.51 -18.16 37.04
N SER A 206 0.13 -17.66 35.86
CA SER A 206 0.71 -18.12 34.60
C SER A 206 2.23 -17.95 34.77
N LYS A 207 3.00 -19.01 34.55
CA LYS A 207 4.46 -18.98 34.62
C LYS A 207 5.13 -18.02 33.62
N ASN A 208 4.35 -17.21 32.92
CA ASN A 208 4.74 -16.20 31.94
C ASN A 208 4.29 -14.77 32.30
N ASP A 209 3.79 -14.51 33.52
CA ASP A 209 3.61 -13.13 33.96
C ASP A 209 5.00 -12.51 34.12
N MET A 210 5.35 -11.69 33.15
CA MET A 210 6.56 -10.85 33.27
C MET A 210 6.28 -9.85 34.39
N ASP A 211 6.86 -10.10 35.55
CA ASP A 211 6.74 -9.25 36.75
C ASP A 211 7.16 -7.81 36.37
N LEU A 212 6.38 -6.81 36.79
CA LEU A 212 6.71 -5.39 36.60
C LEU A 212 8.14 -5.08 37.00
N THR A 213 8.64 -5.72 38.08
CA THR A 213 10.01 -5.62 38.53
C THR A 213 11.03 -6.13 37.51
N MET A 214 10.71 -7.21 36.80
CA MET A 214 11.53 -7.70 35.67
C MET A 214 11.53 -6.71 34.50
N LEU A 215 10.37 -6.15 34.18
CA LEU A 215 10.25 -5.17 33.08
C LEU A 215 11.01 -3.89 33.41
N THR A 216 10.80 -3.32 34.61
CA THR A 216 11.51 -2.10 35.04
C THR A 216 13.01 -2.29 35.06
N THR A 217 13.49 -3.43 35.56
CA THR A 217 14.92 -3.78 35.56
C THR A 217 15.46 -3.92 34.11
N ARG A 218 14.76 -4.61 33.24
CA ARG A 218 15.17 -4.81 31.84
C ARG A 218 15.27 -3.50 31.07
N PHE A 219 14.38 -2.55 31.34
CA PHE A 219 14.36 -1.24 30.71
C PHE A 219 15.10 -0.14 31.49
N GLY A 220 15.87 -0.52 32.51
CA GLY A 220 16.72 0.41 33.31
C GLY A 220 15.92 1.45 34.10
N MET A 221 14.67 1.09 34.47
CA MET A 221 13.82 1.94 35.30
C MET A 221 13.98 1.57 36.79
N ASP A 222 13.63 2.50 37.69
CA ASP A 222 13.69 2.29 39.12
C ASP A 222 12.73 1.17 39.57
N ALA A 223 13.15 0.36 40.55
CA ALA A 223 12.35 -0.74 41.08
C ALA A 223 11.04 -0.27 41.76
N SER A 224 10.95 1.00 42.13
CA SER A 224 9.76 1.63 42.69
C SER A 224 8.78 2.16 41.63
N THR A 225 9.11 1.99 40.34
CA THR A 225 8.26 2.44 39.22
C THR A 225 6.90 1.75 39.27
N THR A 226 5.84 2.53 39.36
CA THR A 226 4.48 2.01 39.32
C THR A 226 4.09 1.59 37.89
N GLU A 227 3.10 0.71 37.76
CA GLU A 227 2.56 0.29 36.43
C GLU A 227 2.17 1.50 35.57
N ALA A 228 1.49 2.49 36.17
CA ALA A 228 1.10 3.72 35.45
C ALA A 228 2.31 4.52 34.93
N GLN A 229 3.38 4.59 35.71
CA GLN A 229 4.61 5.26 35.27
C GLN A 229 5.33 4.47 34.18
N PHE A 230 5.34 3.13 34.27
CA PHE A 230 5.89 2.27 33.26
C PHE A 230 5.13 2.43 31.93
N ILE A 231 3.80 2.37 31.95
CA ILE A 231 2.94 2.57 30.76
C ILE A 231 3.20 3.96 30.16
N ALA A 232 3.21 5.02 30.98
CA ALA A 232 3.49 6.37 30.50
C ALA A 232 4.86 6.48 29.80
N GLN A 233 5.87 5.79 30.32
CA GLN A 233 7.21 5.75 29.72
C GLN A 233 7.23 4.96 28.42
N VAL A 234 6.52 3.83 28.34
CA VAL A 234 6.33 3.06 27.10
C VAL A 234 5.65 3.90 26.01
N ASP A 235 4.64 4.69 26.37
CA ASP A 235 3.97 5.61 25.45
C ASP A 235 4.93 6.71 24.94
N VAL A 236 5.85 7.19 25.80
CA VAL A 236 6.89 8.13 25.37
C VAL A 236 7.85 7.45 24.38
N TRP A 237 8.27 6.22 24.64
CA TRP A 237 9.14 5.48 23.73
C TRP A 237 8.45 5.17 22.41
N LYS A 238 7.17 4.78 22.44
CA LYS A 238 6.37 4.55 21.24
C LYS A 238 6.31 5.81 20.37
N ARG A 239 5.97 6.97 20.96
CA ARG A 239 5.96 8.24 20.22
C ARG A 239 7.33 8.61 19.64
N LYS A 240 8.42 8.27 20.34
CA LYS A 240 9.78 8.48 19.83
C LYS A 240 10.09 7.54 18.66
N ALA A 241 9.70 6.27 18.75
CA ALA A 241 9.85 5.30 17.67
C ALA A 241 9.06 5.73 16.43
N ASP A 242 7.77 6.08 16.60
CA ASP A 242 6.91 6.60 15.51
C ASP A 242 7.53 7.84 14.85
N ARG A 243 8.18 8.70 15.64
CA ARG A 243 8.87 9.88 15.13
C ARG A 243 10.15 9.53 14.35
N VAL A 244 10.90 8.51 14.79
CA VAL A 244 12.08 8.01 14.07
C VAL A 244 11.65 7.44 12.74
N ASP A 245 10.64 6.57 12.71
CA ASP A 245 10.07 6.00 11.48
C ASP A 245 9.61 7.09 10.49
N MET A 246 8.98 8.15 11.01
CA MET A 246 8.57 9.29 10.19
C MET A 246 9.78 10.04 9.61
N LEU A 247 10.81 10.27 10.42
CA LEU A 247 12.03 10.97 9.98
C LEU A 247 12.82 10.13 8.97
N GLU A 248 12.88 8.82 9.15
CA GLU A 248 13.52 7.90 8.20
C GLU A 248 12.82 7.93 6.84
N ARG A 249 11.47 7.86 6.84
CA ARG A 249 10.68 8.00 5.59
C ARG A 249 10.88 9.35 4.92
N GLN A 250 10.96 10.43 5.69
CA GLN A 250 11.23 11.76 5.13
C GLN A 250 12.64 11.84 4.53
N GLU A 251 13.63 11.24 5.18
CA GLU A 251 14.99 11.21 4.68
C GLU A 251 15.13 10.36 3.41
N GLU A 252 14.44 9.21 3.35
CA GLU A 252 14.36 8.37 2.14
C GLU A 252 13.71 9.14 0.98
N ALA A 253 12.57 9.79 1.22
CA ALA A 253 11.88 10.60 0.21
C ALA A 253 12.75 11.78 -0.26
N ARG A 254 13.50 12.42 0.65
CA ARG A 254 14.42 13.51 0.32
C ARG A 254 15.57 13.01 -0.56
N LYS A 255 16.16 11.84 -0.24
CA LYS A 255 17.21 11.22 -1.04
C LYS A 255 16.70 10.84 -2.43
N GLU A 256 15.52 10.26 -2.52
CA GLU A 256 14.91 9.93 -3.81
C GLU A 256 14.70 11.18 -4.67
N GLN A 257 14.20 12.26 -4.08
CA GLN A 257 14.01 13.53 -4.77
C GLN A 257 15.34 14.15 -5.21
N GLU A 258 16.39 14.04 -4.42
CA GLU A 258 17.73 14.50 -4.77
C GLU A 258 18.29 13.72 -5.98
N ILE A 259 18.12 12.39 -6.00
CA ILE A 259 18.51 11.54 -7.12
C ILE A 259 17.75 11.95 -8.39
N GLU A 260 16.44 12.15 -8.31
CA GLU A 260 15.63 12.58 -9.45
C GLU A 260 16.08 13.94 -10.00
N ASN A 261 16.40 14.88 -9.12
CA ASN A 261 16.91 16.20 -9.52
C ASN A 261 18.27 16.11 -10.22
N ILE A 262 19.17 15.28 -9.70
CA ILE A 262 20.50 15.05 -10.30
C ILE A 262 20.36 14.46 -11.70
N LEU A 263 19.51 13.43 -11.88
CA LEU A 263 19.28 12.78 -13.17
C LEU A 263 18.66 13.74 -14.18
N ASN A 264 17.66 14.50 -13.77
CA ASN A 264 17.01 15.49 -14.63
C ASN A 264 17.97 16.58 -15.07
N SER A 265 18.86 17.06 -14.17
CA SER A 265 19.92 18.02 -14.53
C SER A 265 20.92 17.41 -15.52
N ALA A 266 21.36 16.18 -15.27
CA ALA A 266 22.34 15.52 -16.14
C ALA A 266 21.79 15.28 -17.56
N ILE A 267 20.50 14.96 -17.69
CA ILE A 267 19.81 14.83 -18.99
C ILE A 267 19.68 16.20 -19.66
N LYS A 268 19.25 17.21 -18.93
CA LYS A 268 19.10 18.58 -19.43
C LYS A 268 20.41 19.16 -19.94
N GLU A 269 21.50 18.87 -19.24
CA GLU A 269 22.86 19.28 -19.58
C GLU A 269 23.51 18.39 -20.67
N LYS A 270 22.77 17.41 -21.19
CA LYS A 270 23.24 16.44 -22.19
C LYS A 270 24.47 15.64 -21.74
N ARG A 271 24.64 15.43 -20.44
CA ARG A 271 25.67 14.58 -19.85
C ARG A 271 25.33 13.10 -19.98
N ILE A 272 24.05 12.77 -19.89
CA ILE A 272 23.50 11.42 -20.11
C ILE A 272 22.25 11.48 -21.01
N THR A 273 21.92 10.36 -21.61
CA THR A 273 20.69 10.19 -22.40
C THR A 273 19.58 9.56 -21.56
N ALA A 274 18.34 9.68 -22.03
CA ALA A 274 17.18 9.19 -21.28
C ALA A 274 17.14 7.65 -21.14
N ASP A 275 17.74 6.93 -22.06
CA ASP A 275 17.79 5.46 -22.08
C ASP A 275 18.66 4.84 -20.98
N VAL A 276 19.69 5.57 -20.51
CA VAL A 276 20.56 5.11 -19.40
C VAL A 276 20.15 5.66 -18.03
N ARG A 277 19.02 6.36 -17.95
CA ARG A 277 18.53 7.02 -16.73
C ARG A 277 18.31 6.05 -15.58
N ASP A 278 17.69 4.89 -15.86
CA ASP A 278 17.35 3.92 -14.83
C ASP A 278 18.58 3.21 -14.27
N ASP A 279 19.61 2.97 -15.10
CA ASP A 279 20.89 2.43 -14.65
C ASP A 279 21.61 3.41 -13.72
N TRP A 280 21.59 4.71 -14.05
CA TRP A 280 22.12 5.75 -13.18
C TRP A 280 21.33 5.92 -11.90
N LYS A 281 19.98 5.77 -11.95
CA LYS A 281 19.13 5.77 -10.75
C LYS A 281 19.52 4.65 -9.81
N ALA A 282 19.70 3.43 -10.31
CA ALA A 282 20.13 2.27 -9.52
C ALA A 282 21.51 2.50 -8.88
N ASN A 283 22.47 3.06 -9.65
CA ASN A 283 23.82 3.36 -9.15
C ASN A 283 23.79 4.45 -8.06
N LEU A 284 23.03 5.53 -8.25
CA LEU A 284 22.86 6.60 -7.25
C LEU A 284 22.14 6.11 -5.99
N THR A 285 21.22 5.16 -6.12
CA THR A 285 20.53 4.57 -4.96
C THR A 285 21.48 3.67 -4.15
N SER A 286 22.35 2.90 -4.82
CA SER A 286 23.25 1.96 -4.16
C SER A 286 24.54 2.60 -3.62
N ASN A 287 25.07 3.61 -4.30
CA ASN A 287 26.35 4.27 -3.92
C ASN A 287 26.38 5.75 -4.36
N PHE A 288 25.57 6.55 -3.62
CA PHE A 288 25.28 7.94 -3.96
C PHE A 288 26.52 8.79 -4.26
N ASP A 289 27.48 8.84 -3.33
CA ASP A 289 28.64 9.73 -3.44
C ASP A 289 29.55 9.39 -4.63
N THR A 290 29.76 8.10 -4.86
CA THR A 290 30.62 7.63 -5.96
C THR A 290 29.91 7.82 -7.29
N ALA A 291 28.65 7.43 -7.40
CA ALA A 291 27.86 7.58 -8.62
C ALA A 291 27.69 9.06 -9.00
N LYS A 292 27.43 9.94 -8.02
CA LYS A 292 27.34 11.38 -8.23
C LYS A 292 28.65 11.95 -8.77
N LYS A 293 29.81 11.62 -8.17
CA LYS A 293 31.14 12.06 -8.66
C LYS A 293 31.38 11.60 -10.07
N LEU A 294 31.04 10.37 -10.41
CA LEU A 294 31.19 9.84 -11.77
C LEU A 294 30.27 10.58 -12.75
N LEU A 295 29.04 10.81 -12.39
CA LEU A 295 28.06 11.53 -13.21
C LEU A 295 28.47 12.99 -13.43
N ASP A 296 29.03 13.65 -12.41
CA ASP A 296 29.52 15.04 -12.50
C ASP A 296 30.81 15.15 -13.33
N ALA A 297 31.57 14.07 -13.46
CA ALA A 297 32.77 14.03 -14.32
C ALA A 297 32.45 13.86 -15.82
N ILE A 298 31.22 13.48 -16.16
CA ILE A 298 30.77 13.35 -17.55
C ILE A 298 30.62 14.76 -18.14
N LYS A 299 31.40 15.05 -19.20
CA LYS A 299 31.27 16.31 -19.93
C LYS A 299 30.03 16.26 -20.82
N PRO A 300 29.31 17.40 -20.98
CA PRO A 300 28.23 17.50 -21.97
C PRO A 300 28.73 17.08 -23.35
N VAL A 301 27.93 16.27 -24.04
CA VAL A 301 28.21 15.97 -25.45
C VAL A 301 27.94 17.24 -26.23
N GLU A 302 29.01 17.93 -26.60
CA GLU A 302 28.95 18.97 -27.62
C GLU A 302 28.57 18.26 -28.92
N MET A 303 27.30 18.30 -29.28
CA MET A 303 26.96 18.01 -30.68
C MET A 303 27.67 19.06 -31.52
N PRO A 304 28.44 18.65 -32.55
CA PRO A 304 28.95 19.63 -33.50
C PRO A 304 27.76 20.47 -33.92
N GLU A 305 27.88 21.79 -33.80
CA GLU A 305 26.88 22.68 -34.37
C GLU A 305 26.70 22.26 -35.81
N VAL A 306 25.60 21.59 -36.09
CA VAL A 306 25.14 21.54 -37.47
C VAL A 306 24.86 22.99 -37.79
N HIS A 307 25.78 23.58 -38.49
CA HIS A 307 25.62 24.93 -39.00
C HIS A 307 24.40 24.86 -39.93
N VAL A 308 23.23 24.99 -39.35
CA VAL A 308 22.02 25.31 -40.11
C VAL A 308 22.29 26.72 -40.56
N PRO A 309 22.49 26.98 -41.86
CA PRO A 309 22.69 28.33 -42.33
C PRO A 309 21.51 29.15 -41.76
N SER A 310 21.85 30.17 -41.00
CA SER A 310 20.90 31.11 -40.46
C SER A 310 20.05 31.64 -41.61
N LEU A 311 18.75 31.41 -41.56
CA LEU A 311 17.76 31.93 -42.51
C LEU A 311 17.66 33.47 -42.49
N THR A 312 18.61 34.16 -41.88
CA THR A 312 18.68 35.63 -41.84
C THR A 312 19.25 36.26 -43.14
N ASP A 313 19.69 35.42 -44.11
CA ASP A 313 20.18 35.93 -45.40
C ASP A 313 19.12 35.94 -46.52
N SER A 314 17.85 35.75 -46.18
CA SER A 314 16.74 35.67 -47.16
C SER A 314 16.14 37.05 -47.53
N THR A 315 16.64 38.14 -46.98
CA THR A 315 16.06 39.48 -47.26
C THR A 315 16.20 39.97 -48.68
N ASN A 316 16.90 39.23 -49.58
CA ASN A 316 17.09 39.58 -50.98
C ASN A 316 16.77 38.43 -51.98
N LYS A 317 16.35 37.26 -51.52
CA LYS A 317 16.03 36.16 -52.45
C LYS A 317 14.63 36.35 -53.08
N LYS A 318 14.50 36.04 -54.38
CA LYS A 318 13.26 36.07 -55.13
C LYS A 318 12.76 34.63 -55.31
N PHE A 319 11.49 34.47 -55.64
CA PHE A 319 10.88 33.16 -55.88
C PHE A 319 11.60 32.38 -57.00
N GLU A 320 12.11 33.10 -58.00
CA GLU A 320 12.86 32.56 -59.11
C GLU A 320 14.18 31.85 -58.66
N ASP A 321 14.75 32.27 -57.57
CA ASP A 321 16.03 31.68 -57.03
C ASP A 321 15.79 30.28 -56.46
N PHE A 322 14.54 29.94 -56.14
CA PHE A 322 14.12 28.62 -55.64
C PHE A 322 13.57 27.68 -56.73
N GLN A 323 13.26 28.18 -57.92
CA GLN A 323 12.67 27.38 -58.99
C GLN A 323 13.56 26.24 -59.51
N ASN A 324 14.89 26.39 -59.37
CA ASN A 324 15.86 25.41 -59.78
C ASN A 324 16.35 24.48 -58.65
N ASP A 325 15.79 24.66 -57.41
CA ASP A 325 16.08 23.84 -56.24
C ASP A 325 14.78 23.37 -55.55
N PRO A 326 14.25 22.21 -55.99
CA PRO A 326 13.02 21.66 -55.48
C PRO A 326 13.05 21.35 -53.96
N GLU A 327 14.20 21.05 -53.44
CA GLU A 327 14.38 20.73 -51.99
C GLU A 327 14.35 22.00 -51.15
N ALA A 328 15.00 23.07 -51.59
CA ALA A 328 14.94 24.38 -50.95
C ALA A 328 13.52 24.95 -51.00
N LEU A 329 12.79 24.77 -52.09
CA LEU A 329 11.41 25.23 -52.23
C LEU A 329 10.48 24.49 -51.28
N ARG A 330 10.62 23.16 -51.16
CA ARG A 330 9.82 22.33 -50.21
C ARG A 330 10.12 22.73 -48.77
N ASN A 331 11.37 22.92 -48.43
CA ASN A 331 11.78 23.38 -47.09
C ASN A 331 11.20 24.76 -46.73
N LEU A 332 11.13 25.68 -47.75
CA LEU A 332 10.51 27.00 -47.55
C LEU A 332 9.01 26.87 -47.30
N MET A 333 8.29 26.03 -48.06
CA MET A 333 6.87 25.75 -47.87
C MET A 333 6.57 25.16 -46.50
N GLU A 334 7.36 24.21 -46.02
CA GLU A 334 7.09 23.48 -44.77
C GLU A 334 7.52 24.27 -43.53
N LYS A 335 8.67 24.99 -43.58
CA LYS A 335 9.27 25.64 -42.43
C LYS A 335 8.93 27.13 -42.31
N ASN A 336 8.57 27.79 -43.41
CA ASN A 336 8.21 29.20 -43.42
C ASN A 336 7.08 29.50 -44.48
N PRO A 337 5.87 29.03 -44.28
CA PRO A 337 4.77 29.19 -45.19
C PRO A 337 4.44 30.65 -45.53
N ALA A 338 4.55 31.54 -44.55
CA ALA A 338 4.25 32.97 -44.76
C ALA A 338 5.24 33.64 -45.71
N GLU A 339 6.49 33.27 -45.68
CA GLU A 339 7.52 33.80 -46.61
C GLU A 339 7.38 33.16 -47.99
N TYR A 340 7.01 31.91 -48.07
CA TYR A 340 6.68 31.24 -49.34
C TYR A 340 5.54 31.95 -50.04
N GLU A 341 4.42 32.21 -49.35
CA GLU A 341 3.29 32.93 -49.90
C GLU A 341 3.62 34.36 -50.35
N ARG A 342 4.44 35.08 -49.55
CA ARG A 342 4.93 36.41 -49.91
C ARG A 342 5.76 36.42 -51.18
N LEU A 343 6.70 35.49 -51.33
CA LEU A 343 7.57 35.39 -52.50
C LEU A 343 6.75 34.96 -53.74
N LEU A 344 5.80 34.06 -53.57
CA LEU A 344 4.92 33.62 -54.63
C LEU A 344 3.99 34.76 -55.14
N ASP A 345 3.38 35.50 -54.19
CA ASP A 345 2.58 36.68 -54.53
C ASP A 345 3.38 37.77 -55.28
N ASP A 346 4.59 38.06 -54.85
CA ASP A 346 5.45 38.99 -55.51
C ASP A 346 5.89 38.49 -56.88
N TYR A 347 6.06 37.19 -57.07
CA TYR A 347 6.37 36.60 -58.39
C TYR A 347 5.16 36.70 -59.35
N VAL A 348 3.98 36.34 -58.85
CA VAL A 348 2.74 36.42 -59.64
C VAL A 348 2.44 37.88 -60.04
N LYS A 349 2.59 38.84 -59.11
CA LYS A 349 2.41 40.28 -59.43
C LYS A 349 3.40 40.82 -60.49
N ARG A 350 4.60 40.29 -60.56
CA ARG A 350 5.63 40.69 -61.52
C ARG A 350 5.49 40.02 -62.90
N ASN A 351 5.04 38.77 -62.90
CA ASN A 351 5.05 37.92 -64.11
C ASN A 351 3.60 37.53 -64.61
N GLY A 352 2.59 37.83 -63.83
CA GLY A 352 1.18 37.60 -64.23
C GLY A 352 0.67 38.77 -65.06
N LYS A 353 0.69 38.58 -66.38
CA LYS A 353 -0.13 39.32 -67.34
C LYS A 353 -1.30 38.50 -67.78
#